data_65d1d387d07111dbf79909e40d90bd86
#
_entry.id   65d1d387d07111dbf79909e40d90bd86
#
_cell.length_a   1.000
_cell.length_b   1.000
_cell.length_c   1.000
_cell.angle_alpha   90.00
_cell.angle_beta   90.00
_cell.angle_gamma   90.00
#
_symmetry.space_group_name_H-M   'P 1'
#
loop_
_entity.id
_entity.type
_entity.pdbx_description
1 polymer ?
#
loop_
_entity_poly.entity_id
_entity_poly.type
_entity_poly.pdbx_seq_one_letter_code
_entity_poly.pdbx_strand_id
1 'polypeptide(L)'
;MVPPYRRVTAEAVRGRRRGASRLGRDDQPSPRVGRVMSRLRSILFPPPNHANTDNPLGSAFALTVVAVFVQGLSRFGYSVLVGNLLGQEALAEVNLTISLALFLVLLWPQASGTGAAKFIAMARGRQDPEGQAATASFTATSASAGMALLSVSAVLYAAFALELSWGFAASAGLLVLSLSAYNFVRGVRTGNNQFVTTTAWDTISSFLTLTLLLLVLLAGWHWVLLLPLILGYSVYALPSWPRRTGARLDPAVRREILVFTAWGSAHLLAASGLMQLSLVIGDSFATKAEVGLYAAAVSLATPASMLSGAMLTALSPSVARMYAAGDTAGLTRQVDTILRTMVTVFLPVFGVGALWAEPVLRLVYFADPEFVDAEPLLVVLFLAVSATSFNAANARLNGTEPWGVKVLAAANGLGLVVGVLTMLLLGPQLGIMASAVGYLVGSLLSAVLPLLVVWRLDRMRWGTVLLRIVAGYAMVLGALQVLGPDFRVLPALGVTAVFLAVWAGLSARDLRPALRAARTRLRR
;
A
#
# COMPACT_ATOMS: atom_id res chain seq x y z
N MET A 1 30.35 15.94 31.04
CA MET A 1 29.92 16.79 32.19
C MET A 1 28.56 17.39 31.85
N VAL A 2 27.51 16.88 32.48
CA VAL A 2 26.12 17.33 32.29
C VAL A 2 25.69 17.97 33.61
N PRO A 3 25.13 19.20 33.63
CA PRO A 3 24.69 19.83 34.85
C PRO A 3 23.35 19.27 35.34
N PRO A 4 23.08 19.27 36.69
CA PRO A 4 21.91 18.65 37.29
C PRO A 4 20.67 19.56 37.21
N TYR A 5 19.53 19.00 36.84
CA TYR A 5 18.22 19.63 36.84
C TYR A 5 17.65 19.73 38.28
N ARG A 6 17.21 20.92 38.65
CA ARG A 6 16.48 21.22 39.88
C ARG A 6 15.07 20.62 39.81
N ARG A 7 14.71 19.89 40.88
CA ARG A 7 13.32 19.49 41.17
C ARG A 7 12.52 20.74 41.65
N VAL A 8 11.39 20.97 41.01
CA VAL A 8 10.36 21.89 41.49
C VAL A 8 9.25 21.06 42.10
N THR A 9 8.99 21.30 43.36
CA THR A 9 8.00 20.64 44.22
C THR A 9 6.58 21.06 43.84
N ALA A 10 5.69 20.05 43.77
CA ALA A 10 4.25 20.22 43.59
C ALA A 10 3.60 20.55 44.95
N GLU A 11 3.17 21.79 45.10
CA GLU A 11 2.16 22.18 46.10
C GLU A 11 1.30 23.34 45.60
N ALA A 12 0.00 23.27 45.96
CA ALA A 12 -1.03 24.27 45.74
C ALA A 12 -1.83 24.23 44.41
N VAL A 13 -2.88 23.44 44.35
CA VAL A 13 -4.23 23.92 43.99
C VAL A 13 -5.28 22.98 44.61
N ARG A 14 -5.67 23.22 45.83
CA ARG A 14 -6.96 22.81 46.40
C ARG A 14 -7.75 24.07 46.74
N GLY A 15 -8.88 24.27 46.11
CA GLY A 15 -9.85 25.26 46.59
C GLY A 15 -10.62 25.95 45.48
N ARG A 16 -11.82 25.46 45.21
CA ARG A 16 -13.09 26.17 44.89
C ARG A 16 -13.96 25.38 43.94
N ARG A 17 -14.84 24.58 44.50
CA ARG A 17 -16.08 24.19 43.83
C ARG A 17 -17.21 24.20 44.88
N ARG A 18 -17.98 25.25 44.89
CA ARG A 18 -19.39 25.27 45.37
C ARG A 18 -20.15 26.28 44.54
N GLY A 19 -21.24 25.85 43.93
CA GLY A 19 -22.27 26.72 43.37
C GLY A 19 -22.45 26.65 41.86
N ALA A 20 -23.22 25.69 41.37
CA ALA A 20 -24.04 25.86 40.17
C ALA A 20 -25.28 24.97 40.31
N SER A 21 -26.39 25.65 40.34
CA SER A 21 -27.76 25.23 40.54
C SER A 21 -28.33 24.32 39.45
N ARG A 22 -29.32 23.53 39.92
CA ARG A 22 -30.27 22.71 39.18
C ARG A 22 -30.94 23.49 38.04
N LEU A 23 -30.78 23.00 36.78
CA LEU A 23 -31.71 23.24 35.68
C LEU A 23 -31.57 22.08 34.66
N GLY A 24 -32.71 21.44 34.29
CA GLY A 24 -32.82 20.57 33.09
C GLY A 24 -32.38 19.12 33.31
N ARG A 25 -33.20 18.33 33.99
CA ARG A 25 -33.15 16.85 33.91
C ARG A 25 -34.23 16.46 32.88
N ASP A 26 -33.89 16.19 31.63
CA ASP A 26 -34.73 15.34 30.77
C ASP A 26 -34.11 14.95 29.40
N ASP A 27 -32.80 15.13 29.15
CA ASP A 27 -32.16 14.64 27.92
C ASP A 27 -30.76 14.05 28.16
N GLN A 28 -30.56 13.30 29.25
CA GLN A 28 -29.31 12.55 29.35
C GLN A 28 -29.47 11.17 28.73
N PRO A 29 -28.66 10.85 27.68
CA PRO A 29 -28.64 9.51 27.11
C PRO A 29 -28.29 8.50 28.21
N SER A 30 -28.89 7.30 28.14
CA SER A 30 -28.71 6.26 29.15
C SER A 30 -27.23 6.06 29.48
N PRO A 31 -26.85 5.70 30.72
CA PRO A 31 -25.43 5.59 31.17
C PRO A 31 -24.60 4.60 30.34
N ARG A 32 -25.25 3.71 29.57
CA ARG A 32 -24.60 2.82 28.60
C ARG A 32 -24.28 3.53 27.30
N VAL A 33 -25.20 4.32 26.75
CA VAL A 33 -25.00 5.09 25.52
C VAL A 33 -23.95 6.19 25.72
N GLY A 34 -23.98 6.90 26.84
CA GLY A 34 -22.97 7.91 27.19
C GLY A 34 -21.55 7.33 27.29
N ARG A 35 -21.39 6.11 27.83
CA ARG A 35 -20.10 5.41 27.90
C ARG A 35 -19.61 4.92 26.53
N VAL A 36 -20.52 4.46 25.67
CA VAL A 36 -20.16 4.06 24.28
C VAL A 36 -19.74 5.28 23.48
N MET A 37 -20.51 6.38 23.56
CA MET A 37 -20.19 7.64 22.87
C MET A 37 -18.86 8.24 23.32
N SER A 38 -18.57 8.23 24.65
CA SER A 38 -17.30 8.73 25.16
C SER A 38 -16.11 7.87 24.70
N ARG A 39 -16.25 6.55 24.65
CA ARG A 39 -15.24 5.63 24.10
C ARG A 39 -15.04 5.84 22.60
N LEU A 40 -16.10 5.95 21.82
CA LEU A 40 -15.99 6.24 20.39
C LEU A 40 -15.30 7.59 20.15
N ARG A 41 -15.66 8.62 20.90
CA ARG A 41 -15.01 9.93 20.82
C ARG A 41 -13.52 9.87 21.15
N SER A 42 -13.12 9.11 22.17
CA SER A 42 -11.70 8.95 22.53
C SER A 42 -10.90 8.13 21.49
N ILE A 43 -11.55 7.21 20.78
CA ILE A 43 -10.94 6.46 19.67
C ILE A 43 -10.78 7.34 18.43
N LEU A 44 -11.82 8.08 18.04
CA LEU A 44 -11.83 8.87 16.82
C LEU A 44 -11.05 10.19 16.95
N PHE A 45 -11.07 10.80 18.12
CA PHE A 45 -10.43 12.10 18.40
C PHE A 45 -9.56 12.01 19.67
N PRO A 46 -8.47 11.21 19.67
CA PRO A 46 -7.58 11.15 20.82
C PRO A 46 -6.94 12.52 21.03
N PRO A 47 -6.78 12.96 22.29
CA PRO A 47 -6.07 14.20 22.56
C PRO A 47 -4.61 14.08 22.08
N PRO A 48 -4.00 15.19 21.61
CA PRO A 48 -2.68 15.19 20.97
C PRO A 48 -1.53 14.70 21.86
N ASN A 49 -1.72 14.60 23.18
CA ASN A 49 -0.69 14.33 24.16
C ASN A 49 -0.92 13.08 25.02
N HIS A 50 -1.63 12.05 24.56
CA HIS A 50 -1.63 10.77 25.26
C HIS A 50 -0.31 10.02 25.00
N ALA A 51 0.70 10.37 25.80
CA ALA A 51 2.05 9.82 25.76
C ALA A 51 2.15 8.35 26.24
N ASN A 52 1.06 7.64 26.51
CA ASN A 52 1.13 6.36 27.22
C ASN A 52 0.13 5.29 26.77
N THR A 53 -0.24 5.24 25.50
CA THR A 53 -0.76 4.00 24.95
C THR A 53 0.35 3.34 24.14
N ASP A 54 1.26 2.67 24.81
CA ASP A 54 2.14 1.70 24.18
C ASP A 54 1.26 0.56 23.66
N ASN A 55 0.77 0.72 22.42
CA ASN A 55 0.21 -0.41 21.72
C ASN A 55 1.34 -1.43 21.58
N PRO A 56 1.19 -2.67 22.10
CA PRO A 56 2.20 -3.68 21.88
C PRO A 56 2.46 -3.77 20.37
N LEU A 57 3.74 -3.86 19.97
CA LEU A 57 4.15 -3.88 18.55
C LEU A 57 3.31 -4.84 17.69
N GLY A 58 2.87 -5.96 18.28
CA GLY A 58 2.01 -6.93 17.60
C GLY A 58 0.60 -6.41 17.29
N SER A 59 -0.02 -5.63 18.17
CA SER A 59 -1.36 -5.05 17.93
C SER A 59 -1.31 -3.88 16.95
N ALA A 60 -0.29 -3.04 17.03
CA ALA A 60 -0.07 -1.96 16.06
C ALA A 60 0.13 -2.52 14.64
N PHE A 61 0.89 -3.60 14.52
CA PHE A 61 1.08 -4.31 13.27
C PHE A 61 -0.25 -4.88 12.72
N ALA A 62 -0.98 -5.65 13.54
CA ALA A 62 -2.26 -6.24 13.13
C ALA A 62 -3.26 -5.17 12.66
N LEU A 63 -3.36 -4.05 13.38
CA LEU A 63 -4.21 -2.91 13.00
C LEU A 63 -3.77 -2.28 11.68
N THR A 64 -2.46 -2.14 11.45
CA THR A 64 -1.95 -1.60 10.18
C THR A 64 -2.29 -2.52 9.01
N VAL A 65 -2.15 -3.85 9.17
CA VAL A 65 -2.52 -4.84 8.14
C VAL A 65 -4.02 -4.75 7.84
N VAL A 66 -4.87 -4.72 8.87
CA VAL A 66 -6.32 -4.58 8.69
C VAL A 66 -6.66 -3.29 7.95
N ALA A 67 -6.06 -2.16 8.33
CA ALA A 67 -6.29 -0.86 7.69
C ALA A 67 -5.92 -0.87 6.19
N VAL A 68 -4.76 -1.46 5.85
CA VAL A 68 -4.31 -1.61 4.45
C VAL A 68 -5.26 -2.49 3.66
N PHE A 69 -5.70 -3.61 4.26
CA PHE A 69 -6.64 -4.55 3.61
C PHE A 69 -8.00 -3.91 3.36
N VAL A 70 -8.56 -3.21 4.34
CA VAL A 70 -9.87 -2.53 4.22
C VAL A 70 -9.81 -1.49 3.10
N GLN A 71 -8.74 -0.70 3.03
CA GLN A 71 -8.58 0.30 1.98
C GLN A 71 -8.39 -0.34 0.60
N GLY A 72 -7.58 -1.39 0.51
CA GLY A 72 -7.37 -2.11 -0.75
C GLY A 72 -8.64 -2.78 -1.27
N LEU A 73 -9.40 -3.40 -0.37
CA LEU A 73 -10.69 -4.00 -0.70
C LEU A 73 -11.73 -2.96 -1.13
N SER A 74 -11.69 -1.77 -0.52
CA SER A 74 -12.56 -0.64 -0.93
C SER A 74 -12.25 -0.19 -2.36
N ARG A 75 -10.96 -0.03 -2.73
CA ARG A 75 -10.57 0.33 -4.10
C ARG A 75 -10.91 -0.77 -5.09
N PHE A 76 -10.68 -2.02 -4.73
CA PHE A 76 -11.07 -3.17 -5.54
C PHE A 76 -12.58 -3.18 -5.78
N GLY A 77 -13.39 -3.08 -4.71
CA GLY A 77 -14.84 -3.00 -4.81
C GLY A 77 -15.32 -1.81 -5.64
N TYR A 78 -14.60 -0.68 -5.56
CA TYR A 78 -14.86 0.49 -6.39
C TYR A 78 -14.73 0.17 -7.88
N SER A 79 -13.60 -0.41 -8.29
CA SER A 79 -13.34 -0.79 -9.69
C SER A 79 -14.33 -1.86 -10.18
N VAL A 80 -14.66 -2.85 -9.32
CA VAL A 80 -15.63 -3.90 -9.64
C VAL A 80 -17.03 -3.32 -9.86
N LEU A 81 -17.48 -2.40 -9.01
CA LEU A 81 -18.79 -1.77 -9.16
C LEU A 81 -18.87 -0.91 -10.44
N VAL A 82 -17.83 -0.12 -10.71
CA VAL A 82 -17.76 0.69 -11.93
C VAL A 82 -17.73 -0.20 -13.17
N GLY A 83 -16.88 -1.21 -13.20
CA GLY A 83 -16.76 -2.12 -14.35
C GLY A 83 -18.05 -2.88 -14.66
N ASN A 84 -18.70 -3.46 -13.62
CA ASN A 84 -19.95 -4.22 -13.81
C ASN A 84 -21.15 -3.36 -14.20
N LEU A 85 -21.22 -2.10 -13.77
CA LEU A 85 -22.41 -1.27 -13.99
C LEU A 85 -22.27 -0.27 -15.14
N LEU A 86 -21.02 0.10 -15.49
CA LEU A 86 -20.76 1.13 -16.52
C LEU A 86 -19.85 0.64 -17.65
N GLY A 87 -19.28 -0.56 -17.53
CA GLY A 87 -18.43 -1.18 -18.56
C GLY A 87 -16.97 -0.69 -18.57
N GLN A 88 -16.26 -1.08 -19.62
CA GLN A 88 -14.81 -0.96 -19.74
C GLN A 88 -14.33 0.48 -19.86
N GLU A 89 -15.00 1.32 -20.65
CA GLU A 89 -14.58 2.70 -20.89
C GLU A 89 -14.65 3.56 -19.61
N ALA A 90 -15.75 3.44 -18.86
CA ALA A 90 -15.88 4.14 -17.58
C ALA A 90 -14.86 3.64 -16.55
N LEU A 91 -14.57 2.33 -16.56
CA LEU A 91 -13.54 1.75 -15.71
C LEU A 91 -12.14 2.29 -16.09
N ALA A 92 -11.87 2.46 -17.39
CA ALA A 92 -10.63 3.06 -17.87
C ALA A 92 -10.45 4.49 -17.35
N GLU A 93 -11.43 5.37 -17.57
CA GLU A 93 -11.37 6.78 -17.14
C GLU A 93 -11.14 6.92 -15.63
N VAL A 94 -11.89 6.16 -14.84
CA VAL A 94 -11.78 6.18 -13.38
C VAL A 94 -10.42 5.67 -12.92
N ASN A 95 -9.96 4.52 -13.44
CA ASN A 95 -8.68 3.94 -12.99
C ASN A 95 -7.46 4.69 -13.53
N LEU A 96 -7.53 5.27 -14.73
CA LEU A 96 -6.50 6.20 -15.23
C LEU A 96 -6.32 7.38 -14.26
N THR A 97 -7.43 8.00 -13.88
CA THR A 97 -7.40 9.12 -12.94
C THR A 97 -6.91 8.74 -11.56
N ILE A 98 -7.34 7.56 -11.05
CA ILE A 98 -6.84 7.01 -9.79
C ILE A 98 -5.34 6.73 -9.87
N SER A 99 -4.86 6.13 -10.97
CA SER A 99 -3.44 5.80 -11.17
C SER A 99 -2.59 7.05 -11.30
N LEU A 100 -3.06 8.07 -12.03
CA LEU A 100 -2.42 9.38 -12.08
C LEU A 100 -2.33 10.00 -10.68
N ALA A 101 -3.41 9.98 -9.91
CA ALA A 101 -3.43 10.52 -8.55
C ALA A 101 -2.46 9.75 -7.63
N LEU A 102 -2.47 8.42 -7.69
CA LEU A 102 -1.55 7.58 -6.92
C LEU A 102 -0.09 7.84 -7.29
N PHE A 103 0.22 8.00 -8.57
CA PHE A 103 1.57 8.34 -9.04
C PHE A 103 2.03 9.70 -8.51
N LEU A 104 1.20 10.73 -8.66
CA LEU A 104 1.54 12.09 -8.23
C LEU A 104 1.74 12.19 -6.72
N VAL A 105 0.93 11.45 -5.94
CA VAL A 105 1.07 11.42 -4.46
C VAL A 105 2.41 10.86 -4.02
N LEU A 106 3.05 9.96 -4.79
CA LEU A 106 4.39 9.43 -4.48
C LEU A 106 5.48 10.50 -4.56
N LEU A 107 5.30 11.53 -5.39
CA LEU A 107 6.32 12.53 -5.67
C LEU A 107 6.69 13.38 -4.45
N TRP A 108 5.73 13.72 -3.59
CA TRP A 108 6.02 14.53 -2.40
C TRP A 108 5.09 14.25 -1.20
N PRO A 109 3.75 14.21 -1.34
CA PRO A 109 2.83 14.14 -0.19
C PRO A 109 2.99 12.89 0.66
N GLN A 110 3.11 11.72 0.05
CA GLN A 110 3.28 10.45 0.75
C GLN A 110 4.62 10.38 1.47
N ALA A 111 5.69 10.86 0.84
CA ALA A 111 7.01 10.93 1.46
C ALA A 111 7.04 11.92 2.62
N SER A 112 6.33 13.06 2.51
CA SER A 112 6.13 14.01 3.61
C SER A 112 5.41 13.37 4.79
N GLY A 113 4.40 12.52 4.53
CA GLY A 113 3.73 11.72 5.55
C GLY A 113 4.67 10.73 6.24
N THR A 114 5.52 10.03 5.48
CA THR A 114 6.54 9.13 6.01
C THR A 114 7.58 9.89 6.85
N GLY A 115 8.01 11.06 6.39
CA GLY A 115 8.88 11.96 7.14
C GLY A 115 8.23 12.43 8.44
N ALA A 116 6.97 12.88 8.38
CA ALA A 116 6.20 13.24 9.57
C ALA A 116 6.15 12.07 10.56
N ALA A 117 5.85 10.84 10.10
CA ALA A 117 5.81 9.66 10.96
C ALA A 117 7.14 9.44 11.70
N LYS A 118 8.27 9.52 11.00
CA LYS A 118 9.61 9.34 11.57
C LYS A 118 9.94 10.42 12.60
N PHE A 119 9.89 11.68 12.20
CA PHE A 119 10.38 12.78 13.04
C PHE A 119 9.45 13.11 14.21
N ILE A 120 8.12 12.91 14.07
CA ILE A 120 7.17 12.97 15.19
C ILE A 120 7.45 11.84 16.20
N ALA A 121 7.68 10.61 15.72
CA ALA A 121 8.03 9.49 16.60
C ALA A 121 9.36 9.74 17.35
N MET A 122 10.36 10.35 16.71
CA MET A 122 11.63 10.75 17.33
C MET A 122 11.41 11.81 18.42
N ALA A 123 10.64 12.87 18.15
CA ALA A 123 10.30 13.91 19.12
C ALA A 123 9.51 13.33 20.31
N ARG A 124 8.56 12.41 20.03
CA ARG A 124 7.84 11.67 21.06
C ARG A 124 8.76 10.84 21.94
N GLY A 125 9.73 10.13 21.38
CA GLY A 125 10.71 9.36 22.13
C GLY A 125 11.59 10.23 23.03
N ARG A 126 11.79 11.50 22.68
CA ARG A 126 12.49 12.51 23.48
C ARG A 126 11.57 13.21 24.50
N GLN A 127 10.28 12.87 24.54
CA GLN A 127 9.25 13.53 25.35
C GLN A 127 9.17 15.05 25.08
N ASP A 128 9.32 15.44 23.80
CA ASP A 128 9.28 16.82 23.33
C ASP A 128 7.95 17.11 22.59
N PRO A 129 6.90 17.58 23.29
CA PRO A 129 5.60 17.86 22.69
C PRO A 129 5.63 19.09 21.77
N GLU A 130 6.51 20.06 22.03
CA GLU A 130 6.67 21.24 21.17
C GLU A 130 7.33 20.85 19.85
N GLY A 131 8.38 20.03 19.88
CA GLY A 131 9.01 19.46 18.71
C GLY A 131 8.09 18.58 17.89
N GLN A 132 7.18 17.80 18.53
CA GLN A 132 6.14 17.04 17.84
C GLN A 132 5.20 17.96 17.04
N ALA A 133 4.67 19.01 17.71
CA ALA A 133 3.75 19.95 17.10
C ALA A 133 4.42 20.79 16.00
N ALA A 134 5.66 21.24 16.23
CA ALA A 134 6.45 21.97 15.24
C ALA A 134 6.76 21.11 13.99
N THR A 135 7.13 19.84 14.19
CA THR A 135 7.36 18.87 13.09
C THR A 135 6.10 18.65 12.29
N ALA A 136 4.96 18.39 12.96
CA ALA A 136 3.68 18.20 12.27
C ALA A 136 3.26 19.44 11.47
N SER A 137 3.43 20.65 12.05
CA SER A 137 3.10 21.91 11.37
C SER A 137 4.00 22.19 10.16
N PHE A 138 5.31 21.99 10.29
CA PHE A 138 6.28 22.19 9.20
C PHE A 138 6.05 21.22 8.05
N THR A 139 5.91 19.93 8.35
CA THR A 139 5.64 18.91 7.33
C THR A 139 4.28 19.10 6.67
N ALA A 140 3.26 19.57 7.40
CA ALA A 140 1.95 19.93 6.83
C ALA A 140 2.06 21.09 5.85
N THR A 141 2.85 22.13 6.16
CA THR A 141 3.07 23.27 5.26
C THR A 141 3.79 22.83 3.98
N SER A 142 4.86 22.03 4.11
CA SER A 142 5.59 21.46 2.97
C SER A 142 4.71 20.55 2.11
N ALA A 143 3.92 19.67 2.75
CA ALA A 143 2.98 18.79 2.06
C ALA A 143 1.89 19.60 1.34
N SER A 144 1.31 20.65 1.97
CA SER A 144 0.29 21.49 1.34
C SER A 144 0.78 22.17 0.06
N ALA A 145 2.04 22.68 0.05
CA ALA A 145 2.63 23.27 -1.15
C ALA A 145 2.77 22.23 -2.28
N GLY A 146 3.28 21.03 -1.96
CA GLY A 146 3.35 19.92 -2.91
C GLY A 146 1.98 19.48 -3.42
N MET A 147 0.99 19.35 -2.53
CA MET A 147 -0.38 18.99 -2.89
C MET A 147 -1.00 19.98 -3.86
N ALA A 148 -0.86 21.28 -3.61
CA ALA A 148 -1.41 22.32 -4.48
C ALA A 148 -0.76 22.26 -5.88
N LEU A 149 0.56 22.17 -5.94
CA LEU A 149 1.28 22.07 -7.22
C LEU A 149 0.85 20.82 -8.01
N LEU A 150 0.84 19.65 -7.35
CA LEU A 150 0.50 18.37 -7.99
C LEU A 150 -0.98 18.29 -8.37
N SER A 151 -1.88 18.92 -7.60
CA SER A 151 -3.30 19.03 -7.95
C SER A 151 -3.49 19.83 -9.25
N VAL A 152 -2.81 20.97 -9.39
CA VAL A 152 -2.84 21.76 -10.63
C VAL A 152 -2.25 20.96 -11.80
N SER A 153 -1.11 20.29 -11.58
CA SER A 153 -0.50 19.43 -12.61
C SER A 153 -1.43 18.29 -13.05
N ALA A 154 -2.20 17.71 -12.10
CA ALA A 154 -3.19 16.68 -12.42
C ALA A 154 -4.33 17.21 -13.29
N VAL A 155 -4.86 18.40 -12.98
CA VAL A 155 -5.90 19.03 -13.81
C VAL A 155 -5.39 19.27 -15.23
N LEU A 156 -4.21 19.85 -15.36
CA LEU A 156 -3.63 20.15 -16.68
C LEU A 156 -3.35 18.86 -17.47
N TYR A 157 -2.77 17.85 -16.83
CA TYR A 157 -2.49 16.58 -17.49
C TYR A 157 -3.78 15.85 -17.91
N ALA A 158 -4.79 15.82 -17.03
CA ALA A 158 -6.06 15.18 -17.32
C ALA A 158 -6.82 15.91 -18.46
N ALA A 159 -6.78 17.23 -18.51
CA ALA A 159 -7.45 18.00 -19.55
C ALA A 159 -6.73 17.94 -20.91
N PHE A 160 -5.39 18.04 -20.93
CA PHE A 160 -4.63 18.20 -22.18
C PHE A 160 -3.99 16.92 -22.71
N ALA A 161 -3.60 15.98 -21.83
CA ALA A 161 -2.95 14.74 -22.23
C ALA A 161 -3.91 13.56 -22.30
N LEU A 162 -4.89 13.50 -21.36
CA LEU A 162 -5.91 12.44 -21.35
C LEU A 162 -7.20 12.87 -22.08
N GLU A 163 -7.27 14.11 -22.53
CA GLU A 163 -8.40 14.71 -23.25
C GLU A 163 -9.76 14.60 -22.51
N LEU A 164 -9.70 14.55 -21.17
CA LEU A 164 -10.90 14.45 -20.35
C LEU A 164 -11.65 15.79 -20.27
N SER A 165 -12.94 15.72 -20.05
CA SER A 165 -13.76 16.93 -19.83
C SER A 165 -13.23 17.77 -18.65
N TRP A 166 -13.38 19.08 -18.70
CA TRP A 166 -12.91 19.99 -17.63
C TRP A 166 -13.48 19.65 -16.24
N GLY A 167 -14.73 19.15 -16.17
CA GLY A 167 -15.34 18.70 -14.92
C GLY A 167 -14.61 17.49 -14.35
N PHE A 168 -14.27 16.52 -15.21
CA PHE A 168 -13.54 15.32 -14.80
C PHE A 168 -12.08 15.64 -14.47
N ALA A 169 -11.43 16.51 -15.24
CA ALA A 169 -10.09 16.99 -14.96
C ALA A 169 -10.00 17.75 -13.61
N ALA A 170 -10.97 18.60 -13.30
CA ALA A 170 -11.07 19.25 -11.99
C ALA A 170 -11.24 18.22 -10.85
N SER A 171 -12.05 17.19 -11.08
CA SER A 171 -12.22 16.07 -10.12
C SER A 171 -10.91 15.29 -9.92
N ALA A 172 -10.08 15.13 -10.97
CA ALA A 172 -8.75 14.53 -10.86
C ALA A 172 -7.84 15.35 -9.94
N GLY A 173 -7.81 16.68 -10.09
CA GLY A 173 -7.07 17.57 -9.19
C GLY A 173 -7.55 17.48 -7.74
N LEU A 174 -8.87 17.46 -7.51
CA LEU A 174 -9.45 17.28 -6.18
C LEU A 174 -9.12 15.89 -5.59
N LEU A 175 -9.08 14.86 -6.42
CA LEU A 175 -8.67 13.51 -5.99
C LEU A 175 -7.20 13.51 -5.56
N VAL A 176 -6.28 14.14 -6.32
CA VAL A 176 -4.88 14.29 -5.91
C VAL A 176 -4.77 15.03 -4.59
N LEU A 177 -5.52 16.11 -4.41
CA LEU A 177 -5.52 16.89 -3.18
C LEU A 177 -5.99 16.07 -1.97
N SER A 178 -7.13 15.41 -2.08
CA SER A 178 -7.74 14.63 -1.00
C SER A 178 -6.94 13.37 -0.66
N LEU A 179 -6.45 12.64 -1.66
CA LEU A 179 -5.59 11.46 -1.49
C LEU A 179 -4.22 11.83 -0.90
N SER A 180 -3.65 12.97 -1.31
CA SER A 180 -2.43 13.51 -0.73
C SER A 180 -2.62 13.85 0.76
N ALA A 181 -3.70 14.54 1.09
CA ALA A 181 -4.05 14.89 2.46
C ALA A 181 -4.26 13.64 3.32
N TYR A 182 -4.95 12.63 2.79
CA TYR A 182 -5.14 11.33 3.42
C TYR A 182 -3.79 10.66 3.77
N ASN A 183 -2.89 10.51 2.79
CA ASN A 183 -1.59 9.84 3.00
C ASN A 183 -0.72 10.61 3.99
N PHE A 184 -0.71 11.94 3.92
CA PHE A 184 0.02 12.79 4.85
C PHE A 184 -0.51 12.64 6.30
N VAL A 185 -1.81 12.78 6.52
CA VAL A 185 -2.43 12.66 7.86
C VAL A 185 -2.25 11.26 8.43
N ARG A 186 -2.33 10.23 7.60
CA ARG A 186 -2.04 8.85 8.00
C ARG A 186 -0.61 8.71 8.55
N GLY A 187 0.36 9.35 7.92
CA GLY A 187 1.73 9.42 8.40
C GLY A 187 1.85 10.12 9.76
N VAL A 188 1.19 11.27 9.93
CA VAL A 188 1.15 12.01 11.21
C VAL A 188 0.56 11.15 12.33
N ARG A 189 -0.58 10.48 12.09
CA ARG A 189 -1.19 9.57 13.08
C ARG A 189 -0.28 8.39 13.45
N THR A 190 0.41 7.82 12.45
CA THR A 190 1.39 6.75 12.68
C THR A 190 2.54 7.24 13.56
N GLY A 191 3.09 8.42 13.31
CA GLY A 191 4.10 9.06 14.15
C GLY A 191 3.64 9.25 15.61
N ASN A 192 2.36 9.58 15.79
CA ASN A 192 1.74 9.73 17.11
C ASN A 192 1.29 8.40 17.75
N ASN A 193 1.61 7.24 17.17
CA ASN A 193 1.20 5.90 17.65
C ASN A 193 -0.32 5.68 17.70
N GLN A 194 -1.08 6.36 16.84
CA GLN A 194 -2.55 6.33 16.80
C GLN A 194 -3.09 5.27 15.85
N PHE A 195 -2.59 4.02 15.94
CA PHE A 195 -2.95 2.93 15.01
C PHE A 195 -4.44 2.57 15.05
N VAL A 196 -5.06 2.54 16.26
CA VAL A 196 -6.50 2.27 16.42
C VAL A 196 -7.34 3.34 15.71
N THR A 197 -6.98 4.61 15.91
CA THR A 197 -7.65 5.75 15.25
C THR A 197 -7.48 5.68 13.74
N THR A 198 -6.27 5.36 13.26
CA THR A 198 -5.97 5.18 11.84
C THR A 198 -6.87 4.13 11.22
N THR A 199 -6.92 2.92 11.83
CA THR A 199 -7.75 1.81 11.33
C THR A 199 -9.24 2.15 11.36
N ALA A 200 -9.72 2.80 12.42
CA ALA A 200 -11.13 3.21 12.52
C ALA A 200 -11.52 4.19 11.41
N TRP A 201 -10.68 5.21 11.17
CA TRP A 201 -10.93 6.17 10.10
C TRP A 201 -10.75 5.58 8.70
N ASP A 202 -9.79 4.66 8.49
CA ASP A 202 -9.67 3.91 7.22
C ASP A 202 -10.95 3.12 6.93
N THR A 203 -11.52 2.47 7.96
CA THR A 203 -12.77 1.72 7.83
C THR A 203 -13.96 2.64 7.52
N ILE A 204 -14.12 3.75 8.27
CA ILE A 204 -15.21 4.72 8.05
C ILE A 204 -15.11 5.33 6.65
N SER A 205 -13.93 5.78 6.25
CA SER A 205 -13.66 6.37 4.94
C SER A 205 -13.96 5.39 3.80
N SER A 206 -13.50 4.14 3.93
CA SER A 206 -13.73 3.08 2.92
C SER A 206 -15.21 2.72 2.78
N PHE A 207 -15.93 2.58 3.90
CA PHE A 207 -17.36 2.30 3.87
C PHE A 207 -18.16 3.47 3.27
N LEU A 208 -17.81 4.70 3.66
CA LEU A 208 -18.42 5.92 3.09
C LEU A 208 -18.19 5.99 1.57
N THR A 209 -16.97 5.74 1.12
CA THR A 209 -16.64 5.74 -0.31
C THR A 209 -17.52 4.77 -1.10
N LEU A 210 -17.62 3.50 -0.64
CA LEU A 210 -18.42 2.50 -1.35
C LEU A 210 -19.93 2.80 -1.29
N THR A 211 -20.42 3.30 -0.16
CA THR A 211 -21.84 3.69 -0.02
C THR A 211 -22.17 4.86 -0.94
N LEU A 212 -21.33 5.90 -0.97
CA LEU A 212 -21.52 7.03 -1.87
C LEU A 212 -21.40 6.63 -3.34
N LEU A 213 -20.46 5.73 -3.68
CA LEU A 213 -20.37 5.20 -5.04
C LEU A 213 -21.66 4.50 -5.45
N LEU A 214 -22.20 3.62 -4.60
CA LEU A 214 -23.45 2.93 -4.87
C LEU A 214 -24.59 3.92 -5.10
N LEU A 215 -24.69 4.98 -4.28
CA LEU A 215 -25.69 6.03 -4.46
C LEU A 215 -25.51 6.77 -5.79
N VAL A 216 -24.27 7.11 -6.18
CA VAL A 216 -23.95 7.78 -7.45
C VAL A 216 -24.35 6.90 -8.64
N LEU A 217 -24.05 5.60 -8.57
CA LEU A 217 -24.39 4.64 -9.63
C LEU A 217 -25.89 4.43 -9.74
N LEU A 218 -26.61 4.27 -8.63
CA LEU A 218 -28.08 4.12 -8.61
C LEU A 218 -28.81 5.38 -9.07
N ALA A 219 -28.24 6.57 -8.81
CA ALA A 219 -28.80 7.85 -9.27
C ALA A 219 -28.45 8.18 -10.72
N GLY A 220 -27.58 7.41 -11.38
CA GLY A 220 -27.13 7.66 -12.76
C GLY A 220 -26.24 8.89 -12.92
N TRP A 221 -25.58 9.35 -11.84
CA TRP A 221 -24.74 10.56 -11.84
C TRP A 221 -23.31 10.26 -12.28
N HIS A 222 -23.13 9.75 -13.48
CA HIS A 222 -21.82 9.26 -13.97
C HIS A 222 -20.76 10.36 -14.05
N TRP A 223 -21.15 11.62 -14.14
CA TRP A 223 -20.23 12.76 -14.18
C TRP A 223 -19.49 13.04 -12.85
N VAL A 224 -19.92 12.43 -11.73
CA VAL A 224 -19.32 12.58 -10.38
C VAL A 224 -18.69 11.28 -9.86
N LEU A 225 -18.30 10.36 -10.73
CA LEU A 225 -17.72 9.06 -10.34
C LEU A 225 -16.51 9.17 -9.42
N LEU A 226 -15.74 10.24 -9.44
CA LEU A 226 -14.59 10.43 -8.54
C LEU A 226 -14.97 11.03 -7.18
N LEU A 227 -16.17 11.65 -7.06
CA LEU A 227 -16.61 12.33 -5.84
C LEU A 227 -16.64 11.43 -4.59
N PRO A 228 -17.11 10.18 -4.67
CA PRO A 228 -17.06 9.26 -3.52
C PRO A 228 -15.66 9.07 -2.93
N LEU A 229 -14.63 8.92 -3.78
CA LEU A 229 -13.24 8.81 -3.36
C LEU A 229 -12.74 10.11 -2.74
N ILE A 230 -13.03 11.25 -3.37
CA ILE A 230 -12.65 12.58 -2.89
C ILE A 230 -13.23 12.81 -1.48
N LEU A 231 -14.52 12.54 -1.29
CA LEU A 231 -15.19 12.70 0.00
C LEU A 231 -14.66 11.72 1.04
N GLY A 232 -14.46 10.44 0.69
CA GLY A 232 -13.92 9.45 1.58
C GLY A 232 -12.54 9.84 2.13
N TYR A 233 -11.61 10.24 1.25
CA TYR A 233 -10.28 10.70 1.67
C TYR A 233 -10.33 12.02 2.45
N SER A 234 -11.23 12.94 2.08
CA SER A 234 -11.41 14.22 2.77
C SER A 234 -11.92 14.04 4.19
N VAL A 235 -12.92 13.17 4.40
CA VAL A 235 -13.48 12.85 5.72
C VAL A 235 -12.43 12.22 6.63
N TYR A 236 -11.49 11.45 6.08
CA TYR A 236 -10.34 10.94 6.84
C TYR A 236 -9.37 12.06 7.23
N ALA A 237 -9.03 12.95 6.30
CA ALA A 237 -7.92 13.89 6.45
C ALA A 237 -8.28 15.14 7.24
N LEU A 238 -9.43 15.77 6.94
CA LEU A 238 -9.80 17.08 7.48
C LEU A 238 -9.87 17.14 9.00
N PRO A 239 -10.50 16.16 9.72
CA PRO A 239 -10.62 16.23 11.18
C PRO A 239 -9.29 16.18 11.92
N SER A 240 -8.24 15.65 11.31
CA SER A 240 -6.93 15.42 11.93
C SER A 240 -5.79 16.19 11.25
N TRP A 241 -6.13 17.16 10.43
CA TRP A 241 -5.13 18.01 9.80
C TRP A 241 -4.35 18.79 10.88
N PRO A 242 -3.00 18.77 10.86
CA PRO A 242 -2.19 19.43 11.88
C PRO A 242 -2.44 20.94 11.90
N ARG A 243 -2.68 21.47 13.10
CA ARG A 243 -2.83 22.93 13.28
C ARG A 243 -1.47 23.61 13.18
N ARG A 244 -1.45 24.81 12.62
CA ARG A 244 -0.25 25.65 12.63
C ARG A 244 0.10 26.02 14.07
N THR A 245 1.36 25.85 14.43
CA THR A 245 1.90 26.22 15.73
C THR A 245 2.92 27.34 15.56
N GLY A 246 3.08 28.18 16.60
CA GLY A 246 4.15 29.19 16.65
C GLY A 246 5.53 28.60 16.94
N ALA A 247 5.61 27.31 17.33
CA ALA A 247 6.87 26.63 17.62
C ALA A 247 7.71 26.49 16.34
N ARG A 248 8.99 26.86 16.43
CA ARG A 248 9.93 26.84 15.30
C ARG A 248 10.87 25.66 15.44
N LEU A 249 11.04 24.92 14.34
CA LEU A 249 12.09 23.91 14.25
C LEU A 249 13.44 24.54 13.96
N ASP A 250 14.50 23.93 14.51
CA ASP A 250 15.87 24.25 14.14
C ASP A 250 16.05 24.13 12.60
N PRO A 251 16.73 25.08 11.95
CA PRO A 251 17.03 25.01 10.53
C PRO A 251 17.71 23.71 10.08
N ALA A 252 18.58 23.14 10.92
CA ALA A 252 19.22 21.85 10.65
C ALA A 252 18.20 20.71 10.59
N VAL A 253 17.24 20.66 11.52
CA VAL A 253 16.17 19.65 11.54
C VAL A 253 15.24 19.84 10.34
N ARG A 254 14.91 21.07 9.95
CA ARG A 254 14.10 21.34 8.74
C ARG A 254 14.79 20.79 7.49
N ARG A 255 16.10 21.04 7.34
CA ARG A 255 16.88 20.53 6.22
C ARG A 255 16.91 19.00 6.22
N GLU A 256 17.08 18.38 7.39
CA GLU A 256 17.07 16.91 7.51
C GLU A 256 15.71 16.34 7.07
N ILE A 257 14.58 16.93 7.50
CA ILE A 257 13.24 16.53 7.09
C ILE A 257 13.06 16.64 5.56
N LEU A 258 13.46 17.76 4.96
CA LEU A 258 13.32 17.96 3.51
C LEU A 258 14.17 16.99 2.70
N VAL A 259 15.42 16.76 3.12
CA VAL A 259 16.33 15.79 2.47
C VAL A 259 15.76 14.38 2.59
N PHE A 260 15.26 14.01 3.78
CA PHE A 260 14.61 12.72 4.00
C PHE A 260 13.36 12.56 3.11
N THR A 261 12.54 13.60 3.00
CA THR A 261 11.35 13.59 2.14
C THR A 261 11.73 13.44 0.68
N ALA A 262 12.72 14.16 0.18
CA ALA A 262 13.17 14.08 -1.21
C ALA A 262 13.67 12.67 -1.57
N TRP A 263 14.54 12.09 -0.75
CA TRP A 263 15.00 10.70 -0.94
C TRP A 263 13.86 9.69 -0.78
N GLY A 264 12.96 9.95 0.16
CA GLY A 264 11.75 9.14 0.35
C GLY A 264 10.84 9.15 -0.88
N SER A 265 10.66 10.31 -1.52
CA SER A 265 9.91 10.43 -2.79
C SER A 265 10.56 9.63 -3.91
N ALA A 266 11.88 9.76 -4.09
CA ALA A 266 12.60 9.00 -5.10
C ALA A 266 12.49 7.47 -4.87
N HIS A 267 12.58 7.03 -3.61
CA HIS A 267 12.41 5.61 -3.24
C HIS A 267 10.97 5.12 -3.51
N LEU A 268 9.96 5.87 -3.07
CA LEU A 268 8.55 5.49 -3.27
C LEU A 268 8.18 5.45 -4.74
N LEU A 269 8.67 6.43 -5.52
CA LEU A 269 8.47 6.46 -6.97
C LEU A 269 9.07 5.23 -7.64
N ALA A 270 10.31 4.91 -7.29
CA ALA A 270 11.01 3.75 -7.84
C ALA A 270 10.33 2.42 -7.45
N ALA A 271 9.84 2.31 -6.20
CA ALA A 271 9.26 1.06 -5.69
C ALA A 271 7.79 0.83 -6.09
N SER A 272 7.01 1.90 -6.29
CA SER A 272 5.56 1.80 -6.49
C SER A 272 5.04 2.55 -7.72
N GLY A 273 5.87 3.39 -8.34
CA GLY A 273 5.45 4.23 -9.46
C GLY A 273 5.22 3.46 -10.75
N LEU A 274 5.95 2.37 -10.98
CA LEU A 274 5.88 1.61 -12.23
C LEU A 274 4.47 1.06 -12.51
N MET A 275 3.80 0.53 -11.48
CA MET A 275 2.43 0.01 -11.62
C MET A 275 1.43 1.11 -12.01
N GLN A 276 1.58 2.30 -11.44
CA GLN A 276 0.70 3.43 -11.76
C GLN A 276 0.98 3.99 -13.17
N LEU A 277 2.28 4.11 -13.52
CA LEU A 277 2.70 4.54 -14.85
C LEU A 277 2.28 3.57 -15.94
N SER A 278 2.21 2.27 -15.67
CA SER A 278 1.85 1.27 -16.68
C SER A 278 0.46 1.50 -17.27
N LEU A 279 -0.51 1.94 -16.44
CA LEU A 279 -1.84 2.29 -16.93
C LEU A 279 -1.83 3.60 -17.72
N VAL A 280 -1.13 4.63 -17.18
CA VAL A 280 -1.05 5.96 -17.81
C VAL A 280 -0.32 5.91 -19.16
N ILE A 281 0.79 5.16 -19.24
CA ILE A 281 1.54 4.98 -20.49
C ILE A 281 0.73 4.12 -21.48
N GLY A 282 0.04 3.09 -20.98
CA GLY A 282 -0.80 2.20 -21.78
C GLY A 282 -1.90 2.93 -22.56
N ASP A 283 -2.47 3.97 -21.97
CA ASP A 283 -3.51 4.79 -22.60
C ASP A 283 -3.02 5.47 -23.91
N SER A 284 -1.71 5.71 -24.05
CA SER A 284 -1.14 6.29 -25.26
C SER A 284 -1.06 5.33 -26.46
N PHE A 285 -1.24 4.01 -26.23
CA PHE A 285 -1.07 2.98 -27.23
C PHE A 285 -2.29 2.07 -27.40
N ALA A 286 -3.40 2.38 -26.75
CA ALA A 286 -4.56 1.50 -26.68
C ALA A 286 -5.87 2.29 -26.73
N THR A 287 -6.94 1.61 -27.09
CA THR A 287 -8.30 2.14 -27.01
C THR A 287 -8.76 2.22 -25.54
N LYS A 288 -9.77 3.05 -25.26
CA LYS A 288 -10.32 3.16 -23.88
C LYS A 288 -10.87 1.82 -23.37
N ALA A 289 -11.45 1.00 -24.22
CA ALA A 289 -11.90 -0.34 -23.86
C ALA A 289 -10.72 -1.24 -23.42
N GLU A 290 -9.63 -1.29 -24.20
CA GLU A 290 -8.43 -2.06 -23.84
C GLU A 290 -7.77 -1.55 -22.55
N VAL A 291 -7.75 -0.24 -22.33
CA VAL A 291 -7.30 0.35 -21.05
C VAL A 291 -8.21 -0.08 -19.90
N GLY A 292 -9.52 -0.21 -20.15
CA GLY A 292 -10.49 -0.74 -19.18
C GLY A 292 -10.21 -2.20 -18.82
N LEU A 293 -9.87 -3.04 -19.81
CA LEU A 293 -9.45 -4.43 -19.59
C LEU A 293 -8.19 -4.49 -18.71
N TYR A 294 -7.19 -3.65 -19.02
CA TYR A 294 -5.99 -3.57 -18.21
C TYR A 294 -6.26 -3.08 -16.79
N ALA A 295 -7.15 -2.09 -16.63
CA ALA A 295 -7.58 -1.59 -15.33
C ALA A 295 -8.28 -2.67 -14.49
N ALA A 296 -9.09 -3.53 -15.13
CA ALA A 296 -9.72 -4.68 -14.48
C ALA A 296 -8.66 -5.68 -13.98
N ALA A 297 -7.68 -6.01 -14.82
CA ALA A 297 -6.57 -6.89 -14.47
C ALA A 297 -5.72 -6.32 -13.32
N VAL A 298 -5.37 -5.03 -13.34
CA VAL A 298 -4.66 -4.32 -12.26
C VAL A 298 -5.47 -4.34 -10.97
N SER A 299 -6.78 -4.15 -11.04
CA SER A 299 -7.67 -4.17 -9.87
C SER A 299 -7.67 -5.53 -9.18
N LEU A 300 -7.64 -6.62 -9.94
CA LEU A 300 -7.54 -8.00 -9.44
C LEU A 300 -6.13 -8.32 -8.87
N ALA A 301 -5.07 -7.81 -9.49
CA ALA A 301 -3.71 -8.04 -9.04
C ALA A 301 -3.34 -7.25 -7.76
N THR A 302 -4.00 -6.11 -7.51
CA THR A 302 -3.68 -5.22 -6.38
C THR A 302 -3.89 -5.85 -5.01
N PRO A 303 -5.03 -6.49 -4.65
CA PRO A 303 -5.20 -7.14 -3.35
C PRO A 303 -4.16 -8.24 -3.09
N ALA A 304 -3.77 -8.96 -4.14
CA ALA A 304 -2.75 -10.00 -4.05
C ALA A 304 -1.37 -9.43 -3.70
N SER A 305 -1.00 -8.26 -4.24
CA SER A 305 0.25 -7.57 -3.92
C SER A 305 0.33 -7.09 -2.46
N MET A 306 -0.81 -6.73 -1.87
CA MET A 306 -0.89 -6.25 -0.49
C MET A 306 -0.50 -7.32 0.53
N LEU A 307 -0.78 -8.60 0.24
CA LEU A 307 -0.42 -9.72 1.12
C LEU A 307 1.11 -9.81 1.30
N SER A 308 1.86 -9.62 0.23
CA SER A 308 3.34 -9.61 0.26
C SER A 308 3.89 -8.45 1.10
N GLY A 309 3.33 -7.26 0.93
CA GLY A 309 3.69 -6.07 1.71
C GLY A 309 3.41 -6.22 3.20
N ALA A 310 2.28 -6.84 3.56
CA ALA A 310 1.93 -7.13 4.94
C ALA A 310 2.95 -8.08 5.61
N MET A 311 3.36 -9.15 4.91
CA MET A 311 4.39 -10.07 5.41
C MET A 311 5.74 -9.37 5.61
N LEU A 312 6.17 -8.53 4.68
CA LEU A 312 7.41 -7.76 4.80
C LEU A 312 7.39 -6.84 6.03
N THR A 313 6.29 -6.13 6.24
CA THR A 313 6.12 -5.22 7.38
C THR A 313 6.18 -5.98 8.72
N ALA A 314 5.63 -7.21 8.77
CA ALA A 314 5.69 -8.07 9.96
C ALA A 314 7.13 -8.51 10.31
N LEU A 315 7.93 -8.77 9.31
CA LEU A 315 9.23 -9.41 9.48
C LEU A 315 10.38 -8.40 9.67
N SER A 316 10.26 -7.19 9.13
CA SER A 316 11.28 -6.14 9.19
C SER A 316 11.79 -5.82 10.62
N PRO A 317 10.93 -5.71 11.67
CA PRO A 317 11.41 -5.41 13.03
C PRO A 317 12.26 -6.53 13.63
N SER A 318 12.02 -7.79 13.26
CA SER A 318 12.81 -8.91 13.76
C SER A 318 14.19 -8.97 13.13
N VAL A 319 14.28 -8.67 11.83
CA VAL A 319 15.54 -8.52 11.09
C VAL A 319 16.39 -7.41 11.68
N ALA A 320 15.81 -6.24 11.93
CA ALA A 320 16.50 -5.11 12.52
C ALA A 320 17.02 -5.40 13.95
N ARG A 321 16.26 -6.12 14.78
CA ARG A 321 16.69 -6.52 16.14
C ARG A 321 17.87 -7.48 16.11
N MET A 322 17.85 -8.49 15.23
CA MET A 322 18.97 -9.43 15.11
C MET A 322 20.25 -8.74 14.65
N TYR A 323 20.12 -7.82 13.69
CA TYR A 323 21.23 -7.00 13.24
C TYR A 323 21.83 -6.15 14.39
N ALA A 324 20.98 -5.45 15.14
CA ALA A 324 21.40 -4.63 16.27
C ALA A 324 22.03 -5.47 17.41
N ALA A 325 21.64 -6.73 17.56
CA ALA A 325 22.21 -7.67 18.52
C ALA A 325 23.54 -8.32 18.03
N GLY A 326 23.97 -8.05 16.80
CA GLY A 326 25.15 -8.67 16.20
C GLY A 326 24.99 -10.15 15.86
N ASP A 327 23.77 -10.70 15.91
CA ASP A 327 23.48 -12.10 15.56
C ASP A 327 23.39 -12.29 14.04
N THR A 328 24.54 -12.29 13.39
CA THR A 328 24.66 -12.46 11.94
C THR A 328 24.16 -13.84 11.47
N ALA A 329 24.39 -14.89 12.27
CA ALA A 329 23.96 -16.24 11.94
C ALA A 329 22.43 -16.40 12.05
N GLY A 330 21.82 -15.82 13.07
CA GLY A 330 20.35 -15.75 13.21
C GLY A 330 19.71 -14.94 12.10
N LEU A 331 20.29 -13.78 11.77
CA LEU A 331 19.84 -12.92 10.68
C LEU A 331 19.84 -13.65 9.33
N THR A 332 20.97 -14.31 8.98
CA THR A 332 21.10 -15.08 7.74
C THR A 332 20.06 -16.20 7.65
N ARG A 333 19.88 -16.97 8.74
CA ARG A 333 18.86 -18.03 8.81
C ARG A 333 17.44 -17.48 8.67
N GLN A 334 17.16 -16.36 9.28
CA GLN A 334 15.83 -15.74 9.21
C GLN A 334 15.51 -15.27 7.80
N VAL A 335 16.42 -14.56 7.14
CA VAL A 335 16.26 -14.09 5.76
C VAL A 335 16.10 -15.27 4.79
N ASP A 336 16.87 -16.35 4.95
CA ASP A 336 16.72 -17.59 4.17
C ASP A 336 15.33 -18.21 4.38
N THR A 337 14.87 -18.31 5.63
CA THR A 337 13.55 -18.85 5.97
C THR A 337 12.43 -18.00 5.37
N ILE A 338 12.55 -16.66 5.43
CA ILE A 338 11.58 -15.73 4.84
C ILE A 338 11.47 -15.98 3.33
N LEU A 339 12.61 -15.99 2.60
CA LEU A 339 12.60 -16.20 1.15
C LEU A 339 11.97 -17.55 0.78
N ARG A 340 12.38 -18.64 1.45
CA ARG A 340 11.83 -19.98 1.21
C ARG A 340 10.33 -20.03 1.45
N THR A 341 9.87 -19.42 2.54
CA THR A 341 8.44 -19.36 2.87
C THR A 341 7.67 -18.56 1.82
N MET A 342 8.18 -17.38 1.43
CA MET A 342 7.53 -16.54 0.41
C MET A 342 7.44 -17.27 -0.94
N VAL A 343 8.53 -17.90 -1.39
CA VAL A 343 8.53 -18.67 -2.64
C VAL A 343 7.57 -19.87 -2.56
N THR A 344 7.58 -20.60 -1.44
CA THR A 344 6.75 -21.79 -1.24
C THR A 344 5.25 -21.46 -1.24
N VAL A 345 4.86 -20.28 -0.71
CA VAL A 345 3.45 -19.88 -0.57
C VAL A 345 2.98 -19.06 -1.77
N PHE A 346 3.73 -18.02 -2.16
CA PHE A 346 3.22 -17.07 -3.15
C PHE A 346 3.28 -17.59 -4.58
N LEU A 347 4.29 -18.37 -4.95
CA LEU A 347 4.38 -18.88 -6.32
C LEU A 347 3.17 -19.75 -6.69
N PRO A 348 2.73 -20.74 -5.86
CA PRO A 348 1.51 -21.49 -6.19
C PRO A 348 0.24 -20.62 -6.11
N VAL A 349 0.15 -19.67 -5.19
CA VAL A 349 -1.03 -18.79 -5.08
C VAL A 349 -1.19 -17.97 -6.37
N PHE A 350 -0.12 -17.31 -6.84
CA PHE A 350 -0.17 -16.54 -8.07
C PHE A 350 -0.23 -17.43 -9.31
N GLY A 351 0.42 -18.61 -9.29
CA GLY A 351 0.35 -19.58 -10.36
C GLY A 351 -1.07 -20.10 -10.57
N VAL A 352 -1.75 -20.50 -9.50
CA VAL A 352 -3.18 -20.88 -9.56
C VAL A 352 -4.03 -19.68 -10.00
N GLY A 353 -3.77 -18.48 -9.48
CA GLY A 353 -4.44 -17.26 -9.94
C GLY A 353 -4.32 -17.07 -11.45
N ALA A 354 -3.12 -17.28 -12.02
CA ALA A 354 -2.89 -17.19 -13.47
C ALA A 354 -3.63 -18.29 -14.26
N LEU A 355 -3.63 -19.54 -13.77
CA LEU A 355 -4.36 -20.65 -14.40
C LEU A 355 -5.88 -20.50 -14.36
N TRP A 356 -6.39 -19.72 -13.41
CA TRP A 356 -7.81 -19.45 -13.22
C TRP A 356 -8.18 -18.00 -13.53
N ALA A 357 -7.37 -17.30 -14.32
CA ALA A 357 -7.57 -15.88 -14.63
C ALA A 357 -8.93 -15.63 -15.30
N GLU A 358 -9.30 -16.44 -16.31
CA GLU A 358 -10.58 -16.32 -17.00
C GLU A 358 -11.79 -16.53 -16.05
N PRO A 359 -11.91 -17.62 -15.29
CA PRO A 359 -13.00 -17.77 -14.31
C PRO A 359 -13.07 -16.67 -13.27
N VAL A 360 -11.91 -16.15 -12.81
CA VAL A 360 -11.87 -15.06 -11.86
C VAL A 360 -12.43 -13.78 -12.48
N LEU A 361 -12.08 -13.47 -13.74
CA LEU A 361 -12.64 -12.34 -14.47
C LEU A 361 -14.14 -12.49 -14.66
N ARG A 362 -14.62 -13.63 -15.11
CA ARG A 362 -16.06 -13.93 -15.26
C ARG A 362 -16.84 -13.83 -13.95
N LEU A 363 -16.23 -14.24 -12.84
CA LEU A 363 -16.87 -14.17 -11.52
C LEU A 363 -16.95 -12.73 -11.00
N VAL A 364 -15.89 -11.95 -11.21
CA VAL A 364 -15.78 -10.59 -10.64
C VAL A 364 -16.49 -9.57 -11.55
N TYR A 365 -16.33 -9.68 -12.87
CA TYR A 365 -16.94 -8.81 -13.86
C TYR A 365 -18.05 -9.56 -14.60
N PHE A 366 -19.04 -10.05 -13.85
CA PHE A 366 -20.09 -10.93 -14.34
C PHE A 366 -21.12 -10.25 -15.26
N ALA A 367 -21.21 -8.92 -15.21
CA ALA A 367 -22.21 -8.19 -15.98
C ALA A 367 -21.78 -7.89 -17.43
N ASP A 368 -20.47 -7.91 -17.69
CA ASP A 368 -19.93 -7.67 -19.02
C ASP A 368 -18.92 -8.79 -19.38
N PRO A 369 -19.32 -9.72 -20.27
CA PRO A 369 -18.49 -10.86 -20.64
C PRO A 369 -17.21 -10.49 -21.38
N GLU A 370 -17.09 -9.30 -21.98
CA GLU A 370 -15.90 -8.85 -22.69
C GLU A 370 -14.69 -8.63 -21.77
N PHE A 371 -14.91 -8.50 -20.44
CA PHE A 371 -13.80 -8.45 -19.49
C PHE A 371 -12.94 -9.74 -19.47
N VAL A 372 -13.42 -10.83 -20.05
CA VAL A 372 -12.63 -12.06 -20.21
C VAL A 372 -11.40 -11.82 -21.09
N ASP A 373 -11.46 -10.90 -22.04
CA ASP A 373 -10.34 -10.53 -22.90
C ASP A 373 -9.15 -9.91 -22.12
N ALA A 374 -9.36 -9.55 -20.85
CA ALA A 374 -8.30 -9.17 -19.94
C ALA A 374 -7.46 -10.35 -19.39
N GLU A 375 -7.82 -11.61 -19.69
CA GLU A 375 -7.11 -12.80 -19.19
C GLU A 375 -5.60 -12.76 -19.43
N PRO A 376 -5.09 -12.52 -20.66
CA PRO A 376 -3.65 -12.50 -20.90
C PRO A 376 -2.93 -11.41 -20.10
N LEU A 377 -3.59 -10.25 -19.92
CA LEU A 377 -3.08 -9.14 -19.12
C LEU A 377 -2.99 -9.53 -17.64
N LEU A 378 -4.03 -10.17 -17.10
CA LEU A 378 -4.09 -10.62 -15.73
C LEU A 378 -3.04 -11.70 -15.42
N VAL A 379 -2.83 -12.64 -16.35
CA VAL A 379 -1.77 -13.66 -16.24
C VAL A 379 -0.40 -12.98 -16.08
N VAL A 380 -0.06 -12.05 -16.98
CA VAL A 380 1.23 -11.33 -16.92
C VAL A 380 1.36 -10.53 -15.63
N LEU A 381 0.29 -9.88 -15.17
CA LEU A 381 0.29 -9.14 -13.92
C LEU A 381 0.46 -10.04 -12.69
N PHE A 382 -0.16 -11.22 -12.64
CA PHE A 382 0.08 -12.18 -11.55
C PHE A 382 1.53 -12.67 -11.52
N LEU A 383 2.16 -12.90 -12.67
CA LEU A 383 3.58 -13.22 -12.73
C LEU A 383 4.44 -12.05 -12.22
N ALA A 384 4.13 -10.81 -12.61
CA ALA A 384 4.83 -9.62 -12.15
C ALA A 384 4.70 -9.40 -10.63
N VAL A 385 3.48 -9.52 -10.09
CA VAL A 385 3.23 -9.38 -8.65
C VAL A 385 3.88 -10.51 -7.87
N SER A 386 3.91 -11.74 -8.40
CA SER A 386 4.63 -12.85 -7.75
C SER A 386 6.13 -12.56 -7.64
N ALA A 387 6.75 -11.96 -8.67
CA ALA A 387 8.17 -11.59 -8.63
C ALA A 387 8.46 -10.57 -7.52
N THR A 388 7.63 -9.52 -7.39
CA THR A 388 7.79 -8.53 -6.31
C THR A 388 7.48 -9.09 -4.92
N SER A 389 6.81 -10.25 -4.83
CA SER A 389 6.51 -10.91 -3.57
C SER A 389 7.72 -11.59 -2.93
N PHE A 390 8.80 -11.86 -3.67
CA PHE A 390 10.03 -12.48 -3.15
C PHE A 390 10.99 -11.47 -2.53
N ASN A 391 10.46 -10.57 -1.71
CA ASN A 391 11.14 -9.38 -1.21
C ASN A 391 11.92 -9.57 0.12
N ALA A 392 12.34 -10.79 0.45
CA ALA A 392 13.15 -11.08 1.64
C ALA A 392 14.47 -10.28 1.66
N ALA A 393 15.08 -10.09 0.49
CA ALA A 393 16.28 -9.26 0.34
C ALA A 393 16.00 -7.79 0.69
N ASN A 394 14.82 -7.27 0.40
CA ASN A 394 14.42 -5.91 0.75
C ASN A 394 14.36 -5.74 2.28
N ALA A 395 13.84 -6.73 3.02
CA ALA A 395 13.85 -6.72 4.48
C ALA A 395 15.27 -6.67 5.04
N ARG A 396 16.19 -7.47 4.45
CA ARG A 396 17.59 -7.52 4.84
C ARG A 396 18.30 -6.19 4.59
N LEU A 397 18.18 -5.64 3.37
CA LEU A 397 18.87 -4.41 2.98
C LEU A 397 18.30 -3.17 3.68
N ASN A 398 16.99 -3.10 3.86
CA ASN A 398 16.33 -1.94 4.47
C ASN A 398 16.49 -1.91 6.01
N GLY A 399 16.60 -3.09 6.64
CA GLY A 399 16.62 -3.22 8.10
C GLY A 399 17.99 -3.14 8.74
N THR A 400 19.09 -3.05 7.96
CA THR A 400 20.43 -3.20 8.50
C THR A 400 21.34 -2.00 8.20
N GLU A 401 21.91 -1.90 7.02
CA GLU A 401 22.95 -0.92 6.74
C GLU A 401 22.47 0.27 5.90
N PRO A 402 23.03 1.49 6.11
CA PRO A 402 22.62 2.68 5.35
C PRO A 402 22.79 2.55 3.83
N TRP A 403 23.77 1.77 3.36
CA TRP A 403 23.99 1.54 1.93
C TRP A 403 22.95 0.59 1.32
N GLY A 404 22.31 -0.28 2.13
CA GLY A 404 21.28 -1.19 1.68
C GLY A 404 20.08 -0.47 1.07
N VAL A 405 19.67 0.66 1.67
CA VAL A 405 18.62 1.51 1.14
C VAL A 405 19.00 2.11 -0.22
N LYS A 406 20.28 2.47 -0.42
CA LYS A 406 20.79 2.97 -1.71
C LYS A 406 20.73 1.90 -2.79
N VAL A 407 21.09 0.65 -2.46
CA VAL A 407 20.99 -0.49 -3.38
C VAL A 407 19.54 -0.75 -3.78
N LEU A 408 18.60 -0.70 -2.81
CA LEU A 408 17.18 -0.85 -3.11
C LEU A 408 16.65 0.29 -4.00
N ALA A 409 17.05 1.52 -3.72
CA ALA A 409 16.67 2.67 -4.55
C ALA A 409 17.22 2.54 -5.97
N ALA A 410 18.48 2.10 -6.13
CA ALA A 410 19.09 1.89 -7.44
C ALA A 410 18.44 0.71 -8.20
N ALA A 411 18.16 -0.41 -7.54
CA ALA A 411 17.52 -1.57 -8.15
C ALA A 411 16.08 -1.25 -8.60
N ASN A 412 15.30 -0.63 -7.74
CA ASN A 412 13.94 -0.22 -8.07
C ASN A 412 13.92 0.89 -9.13
N GLY A 413 14.88 1.85 -9.07
CA GLY A 413 15.02 2.89 -10.08
C GLY A 413 15.38 2.32 -11.45
N LEU A 414 16.30 1.35 -11.51
CA LEU A 414 16.62 0.64 -12.75
C LEU A 414 15.41 -0.14 -13.26
N GLY A 415 14.69 -0.86 -12.39
CA GLY A 415 13.46 -1.55 -12.74
C GLY A 415 12.39 -0.60 -13.31
N LEU A 416 12.22 0.57 -12.69
CA LEU A 416 11.30 1.60 -13.18
C LEU A 416 11.70 2.09 -14.59
N VAL A 417 12.98 2.46 -14.76
CA VAL A 417 13.48 2.98 -16.06
C VAL A 417 13.35 1.93 -17.15
N VAL A 418 13.83 0.71 -16.91
CA VAL A 418 13.77 -0.38 -17.90
C VAL A 418 12.33 -0.78 -18.18
N GLY A 419 11.47 -0.85 -17.15
CA GLY A 419 10.04 -1.12 -17.32
C GLY A 419 9.36 -0.09 -18.22
N VAL A 420 9.56 1.21 -17.93
CA VAL A 420 9.02 2.30 -18.75
C VAL A 420 9.57 2.27 -20.17
N LEU A 421 10.88 2.07 -20.35
CA LEU A 421 11.48 1.94 -21.69
C LEU A 421 10.88 0.75 -22.46
N THR A 422 10.65 -0.38 -21.79
CA THR A 422 9.99 -1.55 -22.39
C THR A 422 8.57 -1.21 -22.86
N MET A 423 7.79 -0.49 -22.04
CA MET A 423 6.43 -0.04 -22.41
C MET A 423 6.46 0.86 -23.64
N LEU A 424 7.35 1.85 -23.67
CA LEU A 424 7.46 2.81 -24.77
C LEU A 424 7.96 2.17 -26.07
N LEU A 425 8.92 1.24 -25.98
CA LEU A 425 9.49 0.57 -27.15
C LEU A 425 8.53 -0.47 -27.75
N LEU A 426 7.80 -1.21 -26.91
CA LEU A 426 6.86 -2.25 -27.35
C LEU A 426 5.43 -1.73 -27.56
N GLY A 427 5.11 -0.54 -27.05
CA GLY A 427 3.77 0.06 -27.14
C GLY A 427 3.20 0.09 -28.55
N PRO A 428 3.94 0.58 -29.57
CA PRO A 428 3.45 0.62 -30.95
C PRO A 428 3.14 -0.75 -31.56
N GLN A 429 3.73 -1.83 -31.02
CA GLN A 429 3.60 -3.20 -31.57
C GLN A 429 2.59 -4.04 -30.78
N LEU A 430 2.55 -3.89 -29.46
CA LEU A 430 1.78 -4.74 -28.55
C LEU A 430 0.58 -4.03 -27.91
N GLY A 431 0.37 -2.73 -28.19
CA GLY A 431 -0.71 -1.96 -27.56
C GLY A 431 -0.65 -2.04 -26.03
N ILE A 432 -1.80 -2.27 -25.41
CA ILE A 432 -1.92 -2.34 -23.95
C ILE A 432 -1.09 -3.47 -23.30
N MET A 433 -0.82 -4.56 -24.04
CA MET A 433 0.01 -5.67 -23.55
C MET A 433 1.44 -5.22 -23.24
N ALA A 434 1.96 -4.19 -23.94
CA ALA A 434 3.27 -3.61 -23.63
C ALA A 434 3.36 -3.08 -22.19
N SER A 435 2.25 -2.56 -21.64
CA SER A 435 2.18 -2.09 -20.25
C SER A 435 2.33 -3.24 -19.26
N ALA A 436 1.65 -4.37 -19.50
CA ALA A 436 1.78 -5.57 -18.68
C ALA A 436 3.21 -6.15 -18.73
N VAL A 437 3.77 -6.27 -19.94
CA VAL A 437 5.14 -6.79 -20.16
C VAL A 437 6.18 -5.86 -19.53
N GLY A 438 6.07 -4.55 -19.74
CA GLY A 438 6.99 -3.57 -19.14
C GLY A 438 6.92 -3.57 -17.60
N TYR A 439 5.72 -3.73 -17.04
CA TYR A 439 5.56 -3.91 -15.60
C TYR A 439 6.22 -5.22 -15.11
N LEU A 440 6.07 -6.33 -15.84
CA LEU A 440 6.71 -7.60 -15.51
C LEU A 440 8.25 -7.48 -15.56
N VAL A 441 8.81 -6.92 -16.62
CA VAL A 441 10.27 -6.76 -16.80
C VAL A 441 10.85 -5.87 -15.68
N GLY A 442 10.23 -4.73 -15.42
CA GLY A 442 10.67 -3.83 -14.36
C GLY A 442 10.55 -4.45 -12.97
N SER A 443 9.47 -5.20 -12.70
CA SER A 443 9.25 -5.92 -11.45
C SER A 443 10.27 -7.03 -11.23
N LEU A 444 10.61 -7.79 -12.27
CA LEU A 444 11.66 -8.82 -12.21
C LEU A 444 13.02 -8.21 -11.88
N LEU A 445 13.41 -7.10 -12.52
CA LEU A 445 14.67 -6.42 -12.22
C LEU A 445 14.69 -5.90 -10.78
N SER A 446 13.61 -5.26 -10.33
CA SER A 446 13.47 -4.76 -8.96
C SER A 446 13.55 -5.86 -7.90
N ALA A 447 13.11 -7.09 -8.23
CA ALA A 447 13.17 -8.24 -7.33
C ALA A 447 14.51 -8.97 -7.38
N VAL A 448 15.04 -9.23 -8.58
CA VAL A 448 16.25 -10.07 -8.78
C VAL A 448 17.51 -9.35 -8.32
N LEU A 449 17.66 -8.05 -8.58
CA LEU A 449 18.88 -7.33 -8.23
C LEU A 449 19.18 -7.33 -6.72
N PRO A 450 18.22 -6.99 -5.82
CA PRO A 450 18.44 -7.11 -4.39
C PRO A 450 18.74 -8.54 -3.93
N LEU A 451 18.06 -9.54 -4.51
CA LEU A 451 18.33 -10.95 -4.22
C LEU A 451 19.77 -11.35 -4.57
N LEU A 452 20.28 -10.94 -5.72
CA LEU A 452 21.66 -11.21 -6.14
C LEU A 452 22.68 -10.53 -5.22
N VAL A 453 22.40 -9.29 -4.79
CA VAL A 453 23.28 -8.57 -3.86
C VAL A 453 23.36 -9.29 -2.51
N VAL A 454 22.21 -9.65 -1.92
CA VAL A 454 22.17 -10.35 -0.62
C VAL A 454 22.74 -11.76 -0.75
N TRP A 455 22.48 -12.45 -1.87
CA TRP A 455 23.06 -13.78 -2.13
C TRP A 455 24.57 -13.76 -2.08
N ARG A 456 25.21 -12.78 -2.72
CA ARG A 456 26.67 -12.63 -2.70
C ARG A 456 27.20 -12.12 -1.36
N LEU A 457 26.52 -11.13 -0.76
CA LEU A 457 26.94 -10.48 0.48
C LEU A 457 26.97 -11.47 1.66
N ASP A 458 25.86 -12.17 1.87
CA ASP A 458 25.67 -13.06 3.01
C ASP A 458 26.02 -14.53 2.65
N ARG A 459 26.60 -14.77 1.46
CA ARG A 459 26.98 -16.11 0.93
C ARG A 459 25.86 -17.14 1.09
N MET A 460 24.62 -16.74 0.77
CA MET A 460 23.43 -17.57 0.93
C MET A 460 23.47 -18.82 0.03
N ARG A 461 22.87 -19.92 0.47
CA ARG A 461 22.68 -21.14 -0.34
C ARG A 461 21.37 -21.12 -1.11
N TRP A 462 21.18 -20.10 -1.95
CA TRP A 462 19.91 -19.86 -2.66
C TRP A 462 19.80 -20.50 -4.04
N GLY A 463 20.84 -21.17 -4.54
CA GLY A 463 20.81 -21.77 -5.88
C GLY A 463 19.61 -22.69 -6.10
N THR A 464 19.26 -23.55 -5.11
CA THR A 464 18.07 -24.41 -5.19
C THR A 464 16.75 -23.64 -5.12
N VAL A 465 16.70 -22.53 -4.39
CA VAL A 465 15.50 -21.67 -4.30
C VAL A 465 15.28 -20.92 -5.60
N LEU A 466 16.35 -20.35 -6.18
CA LEU A 466 16.31 -19.68 -7.47
C LEU A 466 15.91 -20.64 -8.60
N LEU A 467 16.47 -21.86 -8.60
CA LEU A 467 16.07 -22.89 -9.54
C LEU A 467 14.57 -23.24 -9.40
N ARG A 468 14.06 -23.31 -8.17
CA ARG A 468 12.63 -23.56 -7.94
C ARG A 468 11.76 -22.39 -8.44
N ILE A 469 12.20 -21.14 -8.28
CA ILE A 469 11.49 -19.99 -8.83
C ILE A 469 11.38 -20.12 -10.35
N VAL A 470 12.50 -20.38 -11.03
CA VAL A 470 12.51 -20.58 -12.49
C VAL A 470 11.63 -21.77 -12.90
N ALA A 471 11.76 -22.91 -12.23
CA ALA A 471 10.95 -24.09 -12.49
C ALA A 471 9.45 -23.79 -12.27
N GLY A 472 9.10 -23.04 -11.22
CA GLY A 472 7.72 -22.65 -10.93
C GLY A 472 7.11 -21.79 -12.04
N TYR A 473 7.83 -20.76 -12.53
CA TYR A 473 7.37 -19.97 -13.67
C TYR A 473 7.25 -20.81 -14.94
N ALA A 474 8.25 -21.67 -15.22
CA ALA A 474 8.18 -22.58 -16.36
C ALA A 474 6.98 -23.55 -16.27
N MET A 475 6.67 -24.04 -15.06
CA MET A 475 5.49 -24.89 -14.84
C MET A 475 4.17 -24.13 -15.06
N VAL A 476 4.07 -22.87 -14.60
CA VAL A 476 2.86 -22.05 -14.84
C VAL A 476 2.69 -21.79 -16.34
N LEU A 477 3.74 -21.37 -17.03
CA LEU A 477 3.69 -21.14 -18.49
C LEU A 477 3.39 -22.41 -19.28
N GLY A 478 4.01 -23.54 -18.90
CA GLY A 478 3.71 -24.84 -19.51
C GLY A 478 2.28 -25.30 -19.25
N ALA A 479 1.76 -25.07 -18.05
CA ALA A 479 0.38 -25.39 -17.69
C ALA A 479 -0.63 -24.56 -18.50
N LEU A 480 -0.36 -23.26 -18.70
CA LEU A 480 -1.17 -22.39 -19.56
C LEU A 480 -1.20 -22.87 -21.01
N GLN A 481 -0.05 -23.31 -21.56
CA GLN A 481 0.01 -23.86 -22.91
C GLN A 481 -0.79 -25.17 -23.05
N VAL A 482 -0.78 -26.02 -22.01
CA VAL A 482 -1.56 -27.29 -22.00
C VAL A 482 -3.06 -27.02 -21.94
N LEU A 483 -3.48 -25.97 -21.20
CA LEU A 483 -4.90 -25.59 -21.13
C LEU A 483 -5.41 -25.02 -22.45
N GLY A 484 -4.54 -24.36 -23.23
CA GLY A 484 -4.92 -23.70 -24.48
C GLY A 484 -5.79 -22.44 -24.25
N PRO A 485 -6.31 -21.85 -25.34
CA PRO A 485 -7.09 -20.61 -25.26
C PRO A 485 -8.50 -20.80 -24.72
N ASP A 486 -9.06 -22.02 -24.84
CA ASP A 486 -10.43 -22.31 -24.39
C ASP A 486 -10.41 -22.85 -22.97
N PHE A 487 -10.81 -22.04 -22.00
CA PHE A 487 -10.88 -22.50 -20.61
C PHE A 487 -11.93 -23.60 -20.42
N ARG A 488 -11.49 -24.72 -19.87
CA ARG A 488 -12.37 -25.85 -19.48
C ARG A 488 -12.09 -26.24 -18.03
N VAL A 489 -13.14 -26.28 -17.23
CA VAL A 489 -13.03 -26.48 -15.76
C VAL A 489 -12.33 -27.81 -15.42
N LEU A 490 -12.72 -28.94 -16.05
CA LEU A 490 -12.14 -30.26 -15.72
C LEU A 490 -10.65 -30.36 -16.05
N PRO A 491 -10.17 -29.98 -17.26
CA PRO A 491 -8.74 -29.89 -17.54
C PRO A 491 -8.00 -28.95 -16.61
N ALA A 492 -8.57 -27.77 -16.31
CA ALA A 492 -7.96 -26.77 -15.42
C ALA A 492 -7.79 -27.32 -13.99
N LEU A 493 -8.77 -28.05 -13.46
CA LEU A 493 -8.65 -28.74 -12.17
C LEU A 493 -7.54 -29.78 -12.19
N GLY A 494 -7.45 -30.59 -13.26
CA GLY A 494 -6.41 -31.60 -13.42
C GLY A 494 -5.01 -30.98 -13.49
N VAL A 495 -4.83 -29.97 -14.34
CA VAL A 495 -3.56 -29.25 -14.49
C VAL A 495 -3.16 -28.57 -13.19
N THR A 496 -4.11 -27.91 -12.50
CA THR A 496 -3.87 -27.27 -11.20
C THR A 496 -3.46 -28.30 -10.16
N ALA A 497 -4.13 -29.46 -10.08
CA ALA A 497 -3.78 -30.53 -9.15
C ALA A 497 -2.36 -31.05 -9.39
N VAL A 498 -1.99 -31.28 -10.67
CA VAL A 498 -0.64 -31.70 -11.05
C VAL A 498 0.38 -30.62 -10.69
N PHE A 499 0.11 -29.36 -11.04
CA PHE A 499 0.97 -28.22 -10.67
C PHE A 499 1.22 -28.15 -9.17
N LEU A 500 0.17 -28.21 -8.35
CA LEU A 500 0.26 -28.17 -6.88
C LEU A 500 0.99 -29.39 -6.31
N ALA A 501 0.76 -30.59 -6.86
CA ALA A 501 1.43 -31.81 -6.42
C ALA A 501 2.93 -31.76 -6.70
N VAL A 502 3.33 -31.38 -7.93
CA VAL A 502 4.73 -31.21 -8.30
C VAL A 502 5.38 -30.12 -7.45
N TRP A 503 4.71 -28.98 -7.28
CA TRP A 503 5.20 -27.88 -6.44
C TRP A 503 5.37 -28.29 -4.97
N ALA A 504 4.43 -29.03 -4.41
CA ALA A 504 4.54 -29.58 -3.05
C ALA A 504 5.73 -30.54 -2.92
N GLY A 505 5.99 -31.35 -3.94
CA GLY A 505 7.17 -32.21 -4.02
C GLY A 505 8.48 -31.43 -4.02
N LEU A 506 8.59 -30.42 -4.88
CA LEU A 506 9.76 -29.52 -4.97
C LEU A 506 9.98 -28.71 -3.67
N SER A 507 8.90 -28.40 -2.95
CA SER A 507 8.90 -27.62 -1.72
C SER A 507 8.85 -28.47 -0.45
N ALA A 508 8.89 -29.80 -0.55
CA ALA A 508 8.67 -30.72 0.56
C ALA A 508 9.61 -30.49 1.75
N ARG A 509 10.86 -30.08 1.48
CA ARG A 509 11.84 -29.78 2.54
C ARG A 509 11.43 -28.58 3.39
N ASP A 510 10.83 -27.56 2.79
CA ASP A 510 10.42 -26.32 3.46
C ASP A 510 9.03 -26.45 4.10
N LEU A 511 8.16 -27.32 3.54
CA LEU A 511 6.81 -27.61 4.07
C LEU A 511 6.83 -28.52 5.32
N ARG A 512 7.76 -29.47 5.43
CA ARG A 512 7.84 -30.42 6.54
C ARG A 512 7.86 -29.77 7.94
N PRO A 513 8.67 -28.74 8.22
CA PRO A 513 8.67 -28.08 9.53
C PRO A 513 7.34 -27.38 9.84
N ALA A 514 6.73 -26.71 8.86
CA ALA A 514 5.46 -26.03 9.01
C ALA A 514 4.31 -27.01 9.29
N LEU A 515 4.27 -28.14 8.58
CA LEU A 515 3.29 -29.20 8.79
C LEU A 515 3.43 -29.88 10.17
N ARG A 516 4.66 -30.07 10.64
CA ARG A 516 4.92 -30.59 12.00
C ARG A 516 4.41 -29.61 13.07
N ALA A 517 4.69 -28.33 12.92
CA ALA A 517 4.22 -27.29 13.84
C ALA A 517 2.69 -27.18 13.86
N ALA A 518 2.03 -27.29 12.70
CA ALA A 518 0.56 -27.31 12.60
C ALA A 518 -0.05 -28.54 13.28
N ARG A 519 0.52 -29.72 13.06
CA ARG A 519 0.05 -30.97 13.72
C ARG A 519 0.19 -30.92 15.24
N THR A 520 1.24 -30.30 15.77
CA THR A 520 1.43 -30.15 17.22
C THR A 520 0.44 -29.16 17.84
N ARG A 521 -0.01 -28.14 17.10
CA ARG A 521 -1.04 -27.19 17.55
C ARG A 521 -2.46 -27.77 17.52
N LEU A 522 -2.77 -28.64 16.55
CA LEU A 522 -4.07 -29.32 16.45
C LEU A 522 -4.25 -30.47 17.47
N ARG A 523 -3.15 -30.90 18.09
CA ARG A 523 -3.17 -31.92 19.14
C ARG A 523 -3.19 -31.33 20.57
N ARG A 524 -3.11 -30.04 20.69
CA ARG A 524 -3.29 -29.27 21.93
C ARG A 524 -4.66 -28.57 21.95
#